data_5db7814338b6e8e8a279036566d0b564
#
_entry.id   5db7814338b6e8e8a279036566d0b564
#
_cell.length_a   1.000
_cell.length_b   1.000
_cell.length_c   1.000
_cell.angle_alpha   90.00
_cell.angle_beta   90.00
_cell.angle_gamma   90.00
#
_symmetry.space_group_name_H-M   'P 1'
#
loop_
_entity.id
_entity.type
_entity.pdbx_description
1 polymer ?
#
loop_
_entity_poly.entity_id
_entity_poly.type
_entity_poly.pdbx_seq_one_letter_code
_entity_poly.pdbx_strand_id
1 'polypeptide(L)'
;MAALMNTTMARLRDSFSLPGEVRVPGYSRSQTGIGIVHLGIGAFHRAHQALYTEEVLENSGGNWAICGVSLRSPKVRDQLAPQDGLYTLLERDGSGDRMRIIGAVREVLFAPESPETVLERMSTPETRIVSLTVSEKGYCHDPATGKLNTDHPDVQHDLRHPDCPRGALGFLVEALRLRKESGLPGFTVLCCDNLPENGRAVRGLVLEFAEWRDPKLANWIEANATFPCTMVDRIVPATTDADRDSVARSFGVRDEGVVVGEPFRQWVIEDRFVCGRPVWEKVGAELVEDVRPYETMKLRLLNGTHSTLAYLGYLAGYEHVSDVMERLEFVKLLRAMMAEEIAPTLQMPAGVELTAYQAALLVRFSNPALKHRTWQIAMDGSQKLPQRLLGTIRDRFASGLAFPRLALAVAGWMRFVVGRDEQGHPLEVCDPLAEQFRQIAEETGMLRDDVLDTACAEAYVHRLLALRPIFGDDLPAVPEFATAVMTAFQQLLEAGVSEAVRRSA
;
A
#
# COMPACT_ATOMS: atom_id res chain seq x y z
N MET A 1 -4.52 -21.51 -31.53
CA MET A 1 -3.24 -20.87 -31.90
C MET A 1 -2.49 -20.25 -30.73
N ALA A 2 -3.14 -19.68 -29.71
CA ALA A 2 -2.45 -19.07 -28.54
C ALA A 2 -1.68 -20.09 -27.63
N ALA A 3 -2.15 -21.30 -27.49
CA ALA A 3 -1.51 -22.32 -26.62
C ALA A 3 -0.21 -22.94 -27.17
N LEU A 4 0.05 -22.84 -28.48
CA LEU A 4 1.26 -23.36 -29.12
C LEU A 4 2.43 -22.37 -29.15
N MET A 5 2.20 -21.08 -28.89
CA MET A 5 3.27 -20.07 -28.82
C MET A 5 4.07 -20.10 -27.51
N ASN A 6 3.55 -20.73 -26.45
CA ASN A 6 4.13 -20.66 -25.11
C ASN A 6 5.32 -21.61 -24.85
N THR A 7 5.60 -22.55 -25.75
CA THR A 7 6.62 -23.60 -25.51
C THR A 7 7.95 -23.38 -26.19
N THR A 8 8.13 -22.32 -26.97
CA THR A 8 9.32 -22.12 -27.82
C THR A 8 10.07 -20.80 -27.63
N MET A 9 9.53 -19.85 -26.88
CA MET A 9 10.24 -18.60 -26.64
C MET A 9 11.30 -18.74 -25.55
N ALA A 10 12.51 -18.27 -25.81
CA ALA A 10 13.57 -18.20 -24.77
C ALA A 10 13.17 -17.20 -23.68
N ARG A 11 13.62 -17.45 -22.46
CA ARG A 11 13.39 -16.51 -21.34
C ARG A 11 14.34 -15.32 -21.44
N LEU A 12 13.90 -14.17 -20.94
CA LEU A 12 14.70 -12.94 -20.84
C LEU A 12 16.04 -13.24 -20.13
N ARG A 13 17.15 -12.74 -20.66
CA ARG A 13 18.50 -12.81 -20.09
C ARG A 13 19.33 -11.59 -20.54
N ASP A 14 20.41 -11.28 -19.82
CA ASP A 14 21.34 -10.18 -20.12
C ASP A 14 21.89 -10.21 -21.54
N SER A 15 22.04 -11.40 -22.12
CA SER A 15 22.62 -11.60 -23.45
C SER A 15 21.68 -11.29 -24.61
N PHE A 16 20.39 -10.99 -24.36
CA PHE A 16 19.44 -10.70 -25.43
C PHE A 16 19.53 -9.25 -25.91
N SER A 17 19.58 -9.07 -27.22
CA SER A 17 19.39 -7.77 -27.87
C SER A 17 17.89 -7.49 -27.93
N LEU A 18 17.46 -6.48 -27.20
CA LEU A 18 16.08 -6.01 -27.18
C LEU A 18 15.89 -4.85 -28.16
N PRO A 19 14.65 -4.51 -28.57
CA PRO A 19 14.38 -3.33 -29.39
C PRO A 19 14.98 -2.07 -28.76
N GLY A 20 15.56 -1.18 -29.58
CA GLY A 20 16.32 -0.01 -29.13
C GLY A 20 15.54 1.02 -28.30
N GLU A 21 14.21 0.94 -28.31
CA GLU A 21 13.32 1.79 -27.47
C GLU A 21 13.21 1.29 -26.03
N VAL A 22 13.65 0.06 -25.73
CA VAL A 22 13.59 -0.53 -24.41
C VAL A 22 14.82 -0.13 -23.60
N ARG A 23 14.60 0.56 -22.49
CA ARG A 23 15.68 0.90 -21.55
C ARG A 23 16.13 -0.37 -20.82
N VAL A 24 17.42 -0.67 -20.90
CA VAL A 24 18.07 -1.81 -20.24
C VAL A 24 19.10 -1.31 -19.22
N PRO A 25 19.53 -2.12 -18.22
CA PRO A 25 20.58 -1.74 -17.28
C PRO A 25 21.86 -1.27 -18.00
N GLY A 26 22.26 -0.03 -17.73
CA GLY A 26 23.46 0.58 -18.34
C GLY A 26 24.76 0.33 -17.55
N TYR A 27 24.74 -0.51 -16.52
CA TYR A 27 25.85 -0.81 -15.63
C TYR A 27 26.21 -2.31 -15.64
N SER A 28 27.41 -2.63 -15.17
CA SER A 28 27.85 -4.04 -15.06
C SER A 28 27.21 -4.69 -13.85
N ARG A 29 26.13 -5.45 -14.08
CA ARG A 29 25.42 -6.19 -13.02
C ARG A 29 26.32 -7.19 -12.30
N SER A 30 27.21 -7.88 -13.02
CA SER A 30 28.11 -8.88 -12.45
C SER A 30 29.14 -8.27 -11.47
N GLN A 31 29.48 -7.00 -11.64
CA GLN A 31 30.42 -6.28 -10.78
C GLN A 31 29.75 -5.52 -9.64
N THR A 32 28.42 -5.48 -9.61
CA THR A 32 27.67 -4.75 -8.58
C THR A 32 27.42 -5.66 -7.38
N GLY A 33 27.93 -5.32 -6.21
CA GLY A 33 27.70 -6.07 -4.97
C GLY A 33 26.29 -5.90 -4.41
N ILE A 34 25.80 -6.92 -3.69
CA ILE A 34 24.51 -6.90 -3.00
C ILE A 34 24.67 -6.11 -1.69
N GLY A 35 23.96 -5.01 -1.56
CA GLY A 35 23.95 -4.15 -0.36
C GLY A 35 22.59 -4.13 0.34
N ILE A 36 21.56 -4.66 -0.32
CA ILE A 36 20.19 -4.68 0.17
C ILE A 36 19.65 -6.11 0.13
N VAL A 37 19.09 -6.56 1.25
CA VAL A 37 18.22 -7.75 1.29
C VAL A 37 16.78 -7.27 1.42
N HIS A 38 15.88 -7.78 0.56
CA HIS A 38 14.48 -7.41 0.60
C HIS A 38 13.59 -8.60 0.93
N LEU A 39 12.90 -8.53 2.06
CA LEU A 39 11.93 -9.53 2.48
C LEU A 39 10.56 -9.20 1.89
N GLY A 40 10.00 -10.11 1.10
CA GLY A 40 8.71 -9.91 0.43
C GLY A 40 8.82 -9.37 -0.98
N ILE A 41 9.63 -10.01 -1.86
CA ILE A 41 9.85 -9.59 -3.26
C ILE A 41 8.59 -9.71 -4.12
N GLY A 42 7.55 -8.93 -3.79
CA GLY A 42 6.28 -8.84 -4.52
C GLY A 42 6.31 -7.89 -5.71
N ALA A 43 5.15 -7.70 -6.33
CA ALA A 43 4.99 -6.78 -7.46
C ALA A 43 5.29 -5.33 -7.05
N PHE A 44 4.82 -4.92 -5.86
CA PHE A 44 5.03 -3.54 -5.39
C PHE A 44 6.52 -3.21 -5.25
N HIS A 45 7.30 -4.04 -4.55
CA HIS A 45 8.74 -3.84 -4.43
C HIS A 45 9.42 -3.73 -5.81
N ARG A 46 9.11 -4.65 -6.71
CA ARG A 46 9.70 -4.71 -8.05
C ARG A 46 9.34 -3.51 -8.92
N ALA A 47 8.16 -2.94 -8.73
CA ALA A 47 7.72 -1.74 -9.43
C ALA A 47 8.10 -0.43 -8.72
N HIS A 48 8.60 -0.46 -7.48
CA HIS A 48 8.87 0.74 -6.68
C HIS A 48 10.32 0.80 -6.21
N GLN A 49 10.69 0.19 -5.08
CA GLN A 49 12.03 0.30 -4.49
C GLN A 49 13.13 -0.19 -5.44
N ALA A 50 12.86 -1.28 -6.15
CA ALA A 50 13.83 -1.82 -7.11
C ALA A 50 14.07 -0.86 -8.29
N LEU A 51 13.04 -0.12 -8.74
CA LEU A 51 13.22 0.91 -9.78
C LEU A 51 14.07 2.08 -9.30
N TYR A 52 13.84 2.60 -8.07
CA TYR A 52 14.71 3.64 -7.51
C TYR A 52 16.16 3.17 -7.41
N THR A 53 16.37 1.93 -6.99
CA THR A 53 17.71 1.35 -6.87
C THR A 53 18.34 1.12 -8.22
N GLU A 54 17.60 0.68 -9.23
CA GLU A 54 18.04 0.57 -10.63
C GLU A 54 18.60 1.90 -11.15
N GLU A 55 17.85 2.97 -10.97
CA GLU A 55 18.25 4.30 -11.42
C GLU A 55 19.47 4.85 -10.68
N VAL A 56 19.61 4.54 -9.37
CA VAL A 56 20.83 4.87 -8.64
C VAL A 56 22.03 4.12 -9.21
N LEU A 57 21.89 2.82 -9.48
CA LEU A 57 22.98 2.01 -10.06
C LEU A 57 23.40 2.53 -11.43
N GLU A 58 22.45 2.94 -12.27
CA GLU A 58 22.72 3.54 -13.58
C GLU A 58 23.44 4.90 -13.47
N ASN A 59 22.99 5.77 -12.55
CA ASN A 59 23.45 7.16 -12.49
C ASN A 59 24.67 7.35 -11.59
N SER A 60 24.84 6.52 -10.56
CA SER A 60 25.81 6.73 -9.49
C SER A 60 26.62 5.48 -9.15
N GLY A 61 26.21 4.31 -9.66
CA GLY A 61 26.87 3.03 -9.34
C GLY A 61 26.74 2.64 -7.86
N GLY A 62 27.72 1.90 -7.39
CA GLY A 62 27.83 1.44 -6.00
C GLY A 62 27.35 0.00 -5.82
N ASN A 63 27.62 -0.57 -4.64
CA ASN A 63 27.27 -1.93 -4.28
C ASN A 63 25.91 -1.95 -3.58
N TRP A 64 24.86 -1.75 -4.36
CA TRP A 64 23.46 -1.63 -3.89
C TRP A 64 22.50 -2.56 -4.60
N ALA A 65 23.01 -3.61 -5.28
CA ALA A 65 22.14 -4.63 -5.82
C ALA A 65 21.29 -5.30 -4.71
N ILE A 66 20.18 -5.88 -5.11
CA ILE A 66 19.16 -6.43 -4.22
C ILE A 66 19.21 -7.96 -4.27
N CYS A 67 19.24 -8.59 -3.09
CA CYS A 67 18.80 -9.97 -2.90
C CYS A 67 17.34 -9.95 -2.45
N GLY A 68 16.43 -10.41 -3.30
CA GLY A 68 15.02 -10.50 -2.99
C GLY A 68 14.68 -11.84 -2.36
N VAL A 69 13.85 -11.83 -1.32
CA VAL A 69 13.45 -13.03 -0.56
C VAL A 69 11.95 -13.22 -0.61
N SER A 70 11.50 -14.38 -1.08
CA SER A 70 10.11 -14.81 -0.94
C SER A 70 9.94 -15.60 0.35
N LEU A 71 8.99 -15.18 1.21
CA LEU A 71 8.76 -15.82 2.52
C LEU A 71 7.72 -16.95 2.49
N ARG A 72 6.78 -16.93 1.52
CA ARG A 72 5.60 -17.81 1.53
C ARG A 72 5.44 -18.67 0.28
N SER A 73 5.89 -18.20 -0.87
CA SER A 73 5.66 -18.87 -2.16
C SER A 73 6.92 -18.86 -3.01
N PRO A 74 7.28 -19.96 -3.68
CA PRO A 74 8.43 -20.01 -4.58
C PRO A 74 8.18 -19.26 -5.90
N LYS A 75 6.95 -18.85 -6.18
CA LYS A 75 6.52 -18.33 -7.49
C LYS A 75 7.44 -17.24 -8.05
N VAL A 76 7.79 -16.23 -7.27
CA VAL A 76 8.63 -15.12 -7.76
C VAL A 76 10.07 -15.58 -7.98
N ARG A 77 10.61 -16.47 -7.11
CA ARG A 77 11.91 -17.11 -7.33
C ARG A 77 11.93 -17.88 -8.65
N ASP A 78 10.91 -18.70 -8.89
CA ASP A 78 10.80 -19.55 -10.10
C ASP A 78 10.61 -18.70 -11.38
N GLN A 79 10.04 -17.51 -11.25
CA GLN A 79 9.93 -16.54 -12.35
C GLN A 79 11.28 -15.89 -12.65
N LEU A 80 11.98 -15.37 -11.65
CA LEU A 80 13.12 -14.48 -11.81
C LEU A 80 14.48 -15.20 -11.84
N ALA A 81 14.68 -16.29 -11.06
CA ALA A 81 15.97 -16.96 -11.03
C ALA A 81 16.43 -17.49 -12.40
N PRO A 82 15.54 -18.08 -13.26
CA PRO A 82 15.93 -18.47 -14.62
C PRO A 82 16.19 -17.30 -15.56
N GLN A 83 15.90 -16.06 -15.13
CA GLN A 83 16.10 -14.80 -15.87
C GLN A 83 17.23 -13.96 -15.26
N ASP A 84 18.09 -14.55 -14.43
CA ASP A 84 19.18 -13.85 -13.73
C ASP A 84 18.69 -12.65 -12.89
N GLY A 85 17.45 -12.72 -12.39
CA GLY A 85 16.80 -11.65 -11.64
C GLY A 85 16.23 -10.50 -12.49
N LEU A 86 16.41 -10.52 -13.80
CA LEU A 86 15.87 -9.52 -14.72
C LEU A 86 14.35 -9.63 -14.86
N TYR A 87 13.68 -8.51 -15.04
CA TYR A 87 12.27 -8.45 -15.38
C TYR A 87 11.89 -7.11 -16.01
N THR A 88 10.77 -7.11 -16.71
CA THR A 88 10.20 -5.91 -17.32
C THR A 88 9.29 -5.19 -16.34
N LEU A 89 9.54 -3.91 -16.14
CA LEU A 89 8.56 -2.97 -15.63
C LEU A 89 7.80 -2.35 -16.81
N LEU A 90 6.49 -2.60 -16.82
CA LEU A 90 5.56 -2.03 -17.78
C LEU A 90 4.83 -0.85 -17.13
N GLU A 91 5.26 0.37 -17.45
CA GLU A 91 4.58 1.58 -16.99
C GLU A 91 3.44 1.90 -17.96
N ARG A 92 2.23 2.00 -17.41
CA ARG A 92 1.01 2.14 -18.19
C ARG A 92 0.21 3.36 -17.77
N ASP A 93 -0.07 4.22 -18.73
CA ASP A 93 -0.97 5.35 -18.59
C ASP A 93 -1.89 5.50 -19.82
N GLY A 94 -2.73 6.55 -19.82
CA GLY A 94 -3.64 6.83 -20.93
C GLY A 94 -2.95 7.16 -22.27
N SER A 95 -1.64 7.40 -22.30
CA SER A 95 -0.86 7.70 -23.51
C SER A 95 -0.19 6.48 -24.12
N GLY A 96 -0.14 5.36 -23.41
CA GLY A 96 0.44 4.10 -23.86
C GLY A 96 1.33 3.40 -22.83
N ASP A 97 1.98 2.34 -23.29
CA ASP A 97 2.85 1.49 -22.47
C ASP A 97 4.32 1.86 -22.69
N ARG A 98 5.06 2.07 -21.60
CA ARG A 98 6.54 2.21 -21.62
C ARG A 98 7.16 1.00 -20.93
N MET A 99 8.16 0.41 -21.55
CA MET A 99 8.82 -0.81 -21.07
C MET A 99 10.27 -0.52 -20.68
N ARG A 100 10.67 -1.07 -19.54
CA ARG A 100 12.03 -0.97 -19.02
C ARG A 100 12.43 -2.29 -18.38
N ILE A 101 13.66 -2.74 -18.61
CA ILE A 101 14.24 -3.88 -17.90
C ILE A 101 14.85 -3.39 -16.59
N ILE A 102 14.50 -4.07 -15.50
CA ILE A 102 15.07 -3.86 -14.17
C ILE A 102 16.08 -4.96 -13.90
N GLY A 103 17.31 -4.56 -13.57
CA GLY A 103 18.43 -5.43 -13.27
C GLY A 103 18.99 -5.31 -11.85
N ALA A 104 18.44 -4.40 -11.03
CA ALA A 104 18.88 -4.19 -9.65
C ALA A 104 18.73 -5.45 -8.77
N VAL A 105 17.77 -6.34 -9.08
CA VAL A 105 17.61 -7.63 -8.39
C VAL A 105 18.60 -8.62 -8.99
N ARG A 106 19.57 -9.06 -8.19
CA ARG A 106 20.63 -9.98 -8.64
C ARG A 106 20.48 -11.39 -8.12
N GLU A 107 19.80 -11.56 -7.02
CA GLU A 107 19.57 -12.85 -6.38
C GLU A 107 18.12 -12.93 -5.92
N VAL A 108 17.51 -14.11 -6.04
CA VAL A 108 16.17 -14.33 -5.51
C VAL A 108 16.16 -15.65 -4.74
N LEU A 109 15.85 -15.58 -3.45
CA LEU A 109 15.79 -16.70 -2.53
C LEU A 109 14.35 -17.03 -2.16
N PHE A 110 14.12 -18.29 -1.84
CA PHE A 110 12.86 -18.75 -1.24
C PHE A 110 13.17 -19.24 0.18
N ALA A 111 12.78 -18.46 1.18
CA ALA A 111 13.15 -18.68 2.57
C ALA A 111 12.79 -20.07 3.13
N PRO A 112 11.59 -20.65 2.85
CA PRO A 112 11.26 -22.00 3.32
C PRO A 112 12.16 -23.13 2.78
N GLU A 113 12.86 -22.91 1.67
CA GLU A 113 13.76 -23.90 1.07
C GLU A 113 15.17 -23.81 1.65
N SER A 114 15.63 -22.59 1.97
CA SER A 114 17.00 -22.35 2.44
C SER A 114 17.03 -21.16 3.41
N PRO A 115 16.46 -21.28 4.62
CA PRO A 115 16.46 -20.18 5.59
C PRO A 115 17.88 -19.79 6.01
N GLU A 116 18.81 -20.76 6.07
CA GLU A 116 20.22 -20.55 6.38
C GLU A 116 20.88 -19.61 5.36
N THR A 117 20.63 -19.80 4.07
CA THR A 117 21.18 -18.94 3.00
C THR A 117 20.67 -17.51 3.13
N VAL A 118 19.39 -17.33 3.52
CA VAL A 118 18.84 -15.99 3.79
C VAL A 118 19.54 -15.34 4.98
N LEU A 119 19.71 -16.07 6.09
CA LEU A 119 20.41 -15.60 7.27
C LEU A 119 21.88 -15.26 6.97
N GLU A 120 22.58 -16.12 6.22
CA GLU A 120 23.95 -15.85 5.76
C GLU A 120 24.00 -14.54 4.97
N ARG A 121 23.10 -14.35 3.99
CA ARG A 121 23.05 -13.15 3.19
C ARG A 121 22.79 -11.89 4.03
N MET A 122 21.86 -11.96 4.99
CA MET A 122 21.55 -10.83 5.88
C MET A 122 22.68 -10.52 6.88
N SER A 123 23.51 -11.51 7.20
CA SER A 123 24.57 -11.39 8.21
C SER A 123 25.91 -10.94 7.63
N THR A 124 26.07 -10.84 6.31
CA THR A 124 27.32 -10.38 5.68
C THR A 124 27.58 -8.89 5.92
N PRO A 125 28.85 -8.43 5.96
CA PRO A 125 29.19 -7.01 6.10
C PRO A 125 28.64 -6.14 4.97
N GLU A 126 28.50 -6.70 3.76
CA GLU A 126 27.97 -6.04 2.57
C GLU A 126 26.51 -5.67 2.68
N THR A 127 25.71 -6.45 3.43
CA THR A 127 24.29 -6.14 3.69
C THR A 127 24.19 -5.00 4.68
N ARG A 128 23.75 -3.85 4.20
CA ARG A 128 23.62 -2.60 4.99
C ARG A 128 22.18 -2.22 5.25
N ILE A 129 21.26 -2.72 4.42
CA ILE A 129 19.81 -2.45 4.53
C ILE A 129 19.06 -3.77 4.38
N VAL A 130 18.11 -4.01 5.28
CA VAL A 130 17.10 -5.05 5.12
C VAL A 130 15.76 -4.34 4.99
N SER A 131 15.18 -4.37 3.77
CA SER A 131 13.90 -3.73 3.49
C SER A 131 12.76 -4.73 3.43
N LEU A 132 11.51 -4.28 3.68
CA LEU A 132 10.35 -5.14 3.82
C LEU A 132 9.14 -4.62 3.04
N THR A 133 8.46 -5.55 2.34
CA THR A 133 7.09 -5.42 1.86
C THR A 133 6.39 -6.77 2.05
N VAL A 134 6.04 -7.08 3.29
CA VAL A 134 5.49 -8.40 3.70
C VAL A 134 3.99 -8.36 4.00
N SER A 135 3.36 -7.20 3.84
CA SER A 135 2.00 -6.86 4.24
C SER A 135 1.79 -6.86 5.77
N GLU A 136 0.72 -6.20 6.22
CA GLU A 136 0.39 -6.04 7.65
C GLU A 136 0.35 -7.37 8.42
N LYS A 137 -0.19 -8.42 7.79
CA LYS A 137 -0.27 -9.76 8.40
C LYS A 137 1.10 -10.43 8.61
N GLY A 138 2.11 -10.04 7.83
CA GLY A 138 3.47 -10.58 7.92
C GLY A 138 4.24 -10.16 9.16
N TYR A 139 3.76 -9.14 9.89
CA TYR A 139 4.37 -8.67 11.12
C TYR A 139 3.84 -9.35 12.39
N CYS A 140 2.87 -10.25 12.28
CA CYS A 140 2.34 -11.05 13.39
C CYS A 140 1.98 -10.21 14.63
N HIS A 141 1.46 -8.99 14.43
CA HIS A 141 1.02 -8.13 15.53
C HIS A 141 -0.47 -8.29 15.79
N ASP A 142 -0.88 -7.97 17.00
CA ASP A 142 -2.28 -7.79 17.36
C ASP A 142 -2.76 -6.41 16.87
N PRO A 143 -3.74 -6.34 15.95
CA PRO A 143 -4.22 -5.07 15.41
C PRO A 143 -4.82 -4.13 16.46
N ALA A 144 -5.33 -4.65 17.58
CA ALA A 144 -5.95 -3.86 18.64
C ALA A 144 -4.92 -3.16 19.52
N THR A 145 -3.77 -3.79 19.74
CA THR A 145 -2.74 -3.29 20.66
C THR A 145 -1.48 -2.81 19.96
N GLY A 146 -1.27 -3.18 18.70
CA GLY A 146 -0.03 -2.95 17.96
C GLY A 146 1.17 -3.76 18.46
N LYS A 147 0.98 -4.64 19.47
CA LYS A 147 2.04 -5.45 20.08
C LYS A 147 2.23 -6.77 19.35
N LEU A 148 3.36 -7.42 19.60
CA LEU A 148 3.65 -8.75 19.09
C LEU A 148 2.59 -9.75 19.56
N ASN A 149 1.97 -10.47 18.62
CA ASN A 149 1.11 -11.59 18.94
C ASN A 149 1.97 -12.82 19.23
N THR A 150 2.28 -13.03 20.50
CA THR A 150 3.12 -14.16 20.94
C THR A 150 2.50 -15.52 20.71
N ASP A 151 1.17 -15.61 20.52
CA ASP A 151 0.47 -16.85 20.21
C ASP A 151 0.45 -17.18 18.71
N HIS A 152 0.92 -16.26 17.86
CA HIS A 152 0.98 -16.50 16.43
C HIS A 152 1.90 -17.70 16.12
N PRO A 153 1.47 -18.67 15.27
CA PRO A 153 2.25 -19.89 15.02
C PRO A 153 3.68 -19.65 14.53
N ASP A 154 3.90 -18.64 13.68
CA ASP A 154 5.24 -18.31 13.19
C ASP A 154 6.10 -17.70 14.29
N VAL A 155 5.56 -16.85 15.17
CA VAL A 155 6.29 -16.29 16.32
C VAL A 155 6.71 -17.42 17.26
N GLN A 156 5.79 -18.32 17.60
CA GLN A 156 6.08 -19.49 18.43
C GLN A 156 7.12 -20.41 17.83
N HIS A 157 7.07 -20.60 16.49
CA HIS A 157 8.07 -21.40 15.78
C HIS A 157 9.45 -20.73 15.87
N ASP A 158 9.55 -19.46 15.51
CA ASP A 158 10.81 -18.75 15.35
C ASP A 158 11.51 -18.49 16.70
N LEU A 159 10.74 -18.40 17.79
CA LEU A 159 11.29 -18.37 19.14
C LEU A 159 11.95 -19.70 19.53
N ARG A 160 11.42 -20.86 19.06
CA ARG A 160 11.95 -22.20 19.37
C ARG A 160 13.03 -22.65 18.39
N HIS A 161 12.97 -22.20 17.14
CA HIS A 161 13.84 -22.58 16.04
C HIS A 161 14.44 -21.33 15.37
N PRO A 162 15.28 -20.59 16.09
CA PRO A 162 15.80 -19.32 15.59
C PRO A 162 16.74 -19.46 14.39
N ASP A 163 17.36 -20.59 14.21
CA ASP A 163 18.21 -20.98 13.07
C ASP A 163 17.43 -21.26 11.78
N CYS A 164 16.11 -21.42 11.89
CA CYS A 164 15.25 -21.75 10.75
C CYS A 164 13.96 -20.89 10.78
N PRO A 165 14.05 -19.54 10.71
CA PRO A 165 12.89 -18.67 10.83
C PRO A 165 11.89 -18.83 9.67
N ARG A 166 10.61 -18.53 9.95
CA ARG A 166 9.52 -18.50 8.99
C ARG A 166 8.97 -17.10 8.76
N GLY A 167 8.98 -16.28 9.81
CA GLY A 167 8.47 -14.92 9.83
C GLY A 167 9.55 -13.87 9.58
N ALA A 168 9.14 -12.71 9.07
CA ALA A 168 10.07 -11.60 8.84
C ALA A 168 10.78 -11.16 10.13
N LEU A 169 10.08 -11.12 11.26
CA LEU A 169 10.66 -10.75 12.56
C LEU A 169 11.73 -11.74 13.01
N GLY A 170 11.48 -13.05 12.84
CA GLY A 170 12.46 -14.09 13.16
C GLY A 170 13.75 -13.90 12.37
N PHE A 171 13.65 -13.70 11.04
CA PHE A 171 14.81 -13.42 10.18
C PHE A 171 15.57 -12.18 10.63
N LEU A 172 14.87 -11.06 10.91
CA LEU A 172 15.51 -9.81 11.36
C LEU A 172 16.27 -9.99 12.66
N VAL A 173 15.64 -10.59 13.67
CA VAL A 173 16.24 -10.74 14.99
C VAL A 173 17.40 -11.72 14.96
N GLU A 174 17.28 -12.84 14.24
CA GLU A 174 18.35 -13.83 14.12
C GLU A 174 19.56 -13.28 13.35
N ALA A 175 19.33 -12.62 12.22
CA ALA A 175 20.42 -12.00 11.47
C ALA A 175 21.15 -10.92 12.28
N LEU A 176 20.44 -10.12 13.07
CA LEU A 176 21.04 -9.12 13.99
C LEU A 176 21.83 -9.80 15.12
N ARG A 177 21.36 -10.93 15.65
CA ARG A 177 22.10 -11.74 16.61
C ARG A 177 23.41 -12.27 16.03
N LEU A 178 23.37 -12.85 14.82
CA LEU A 178 24.57 -13.34 14.12
C LEU A 178 25.59 -12.23 13.86
N ARG A 179 25.12 -11.04 13.47
CA ARG A 179 26.00 -9.86 13.28
C ARG A 179 26.65 -9.43 14.60
N LYS A 180 25.89 -9.39 15.69
CA LYS A 180 26.42 -9.10 17.04
C LYS A 180 27.55 -10.07 17.41
N GLU A 181 27.33 -11.35 17.22
CA GLU A 181 28.34 -12.39 17.52
C GLU A 181 29.59 -12.28 16.65
N SER A 182 29.39 -11.86 15.38
CA SER A 182 30.49 -11.63 14.44
C SER A 182 31.20 -10.26 14.64
N GLY A 183 30.79 -9.47 15.61
CA GLY A 183 31.35 -8.13 15.85
C GLY A 183 31.03 -7.10 14.77
N LEU A 184 30.01 -7.35 13.95
CA LEU A 184 29.53 -6.44 12.90
C LEU A 184 28.53 -5.43 13.47
N PRO A 185 28.41 -4.22 12.88
CA PRO A 185 27.32 -3.30 13.21
C PRO A 185 25.97 -3.92 12.82
N GLY A 186 24.89 -3.42 13.36
CA GLY A 186 23.55 -3.73 12.86
C GLY A 186 23.37 -3.27 11.40
N PHE A 187 22.19 -3.49 10.87
CA PHE A 187 21.76 -2.92 9.59
C PHE A 187 20.54 -2.00 9.78
N THR A 188 20.23 -1.23 8.74
CA THR A 188 18.98 -0.47 8.71
C THR A 188 17.83 -1.39 8.31
N VAL A 189 16.77 -1.43 9.11
CA VAL A 189 15.50 -2.10 8.80
C VAL A 189 14.57 -1.08 8.16
N LEU A 190 14.29 -1.23 6.87
CA LEU A 190 13.53 -0.27 6.07
C LEU A 190 12.17 -0.84 5.69
N CYS A 191 11.17 -0.57 6.52
CA CYS A 191 9.79 -0.97 6.24
C CYS A 191 9.19 -0.11 5.13
N CYS A 192 8.63 -0.74 4.09
CA CYS A 192 7.95 -0.09 2.98
C CYS A 192 6.49 -0.57 2.84
N ASP A 193 5.90 -1.11 3.91
CA ASP A 193 4.48 -1.44 4.00
C ASP A 193 3.64 -0.23 4.45
N ASN A 194 2.35 -0.26 4.14
CA ASN A 194 1.39 0.78 4.53
C ASN A 194 0.93 0.64 6.00
N LEU A 195 1.87 0.58 6.94
CA LEU A 195 1.60 0.65 8.36
C LEU A 195 1.76 2.10 8.85
N PRO A 196 0.93 2.59 9.77
CA PRO A 196 1.17 3.88 10.41
C PRO A 196 2.53 3.91 11.11
N GLU A 197 3.32 4.94 10.84
CA GLU A 197 4.68 5.08 11.40
C GLU A 197 5.48 3.76 11.29
N ASN A 198 5.49 3.18 10.11
CA ASN A 198 5.90 1.81 9.84
C ASN A 198 7.27 1.42 10.43
N GLY A 199 8.25 2.30 10.39
CA GLY A 199 9.57 2.06 10.99
C GLY A 199 9.48 1.92 12.52
N ARG A 200 8.70 2.78 13.20
CA ARG A 200 8.48 2.72 14.65
C ARG A 200 7.70 1.46 15.04
N ALA A 201 6.67 1.13 14.28
CA ALA A 201 5.89 -0.10 14.49
C ALA A 201 6.78 -1.34 14.41
N VAL A 202 7.56 -1.47 13.34
CA VAL A 202 8.47 -2.62 13.15
C VAL A 202 9.57 -2.64 14.21
N ARG A 203 10.11 -1.47 14.61
CA ARG A 203 11.08 -1.40 15.71
C ARG A 203 10.50 -1.97 17.02
N GLY A 204 9.27 -1.58 17.38
CA GLY A 204 8.60 -2.10 18.57
C GLY A 204 8.50 -3.62 18.55
N LEU A 205 8.00 -4.18 17.43
CA LEU A 205 7.84 -5.62 17.26
C LEU A 205 9.16 -6.40 17.27
N VAL A 206 10.21 -5.87 16.62
CA VAL A 206 11.55 -6.48 16.61
C VAL A 206 12.17 -6.48 18.01
N LEU A 207 12.05 -5.38 18.76
CA LEU A 207 12.58 -5.30 20.13
C LEU A 207 11.81 -6.22 21.07
N GLU A 208 10.48 -6.25 20.98
CA GLU A 208 9.65 -7.15 21.79
C GLU A 208 9.97 -8.62 21.49
N PHE A 209 10.10 -9.00 20.20
CA PHE A 209 10.51 -10.36 19.82
C PHE A 209 11.92 -10.70 20.35
N ALA A 210 12.87 -9.76 20.25
CA ALA A 210 14.23 -9.96 20.73
C ALA A 210 14.28 -10.09 22.26
N GLU A 211 13.44 -9.37 23.00
CA GLU A 211 13.34 -9.45 24.45
C GLU A 211 12.86 -10.82 24.93
N TRP A 212 11.91 -11.44 24.21
CA TRP A 212 11.47 -12.81 24.45
C TRP A 212 12.59 -13.85 24.28
N ARG A 213 13.61 -13.54 23.48
CA ARG A 213 14.79 -14.41 23.29
C ARG A 213 15.91 -14.13 24.28
N ASP A 214 16.33 -12.89 24.36
CA ASP A 214 17.40 -12.39 25.22
C ASP A 214 17.29 -10.86 25.36
N PRO A 215 17.01 -10.33 26.57
CA PRO A 215 16.98 -8.88 26.81
C PRO A 215 18.28 -8.14 26.43
N LYS A 216 19.45 -8.83 26.51
CA LYS A 216 20.72 -8.24 26.06
C LYS A 216 20.80 -8.08 24.56
N LEU A 217 20.13 -8.96 23.83
CA LEU A 217 20.01 -8.83 22.37
C LEU A 217 19.10 -7.65 22.01
N ALA A 218 17.95 -7.51 22.67
CA ALA A 218 17.06 -6.37 22.46
C ALA A 218 17.77 -5.03 22.68
N ASN A 219 18.49 -4.88 23.79
CA ASN A 219 19.29 -3.68 24.07
C ASN A 219 20.38 -3.42 23.02
N TRP A 220 21.03 -4.47 22.50
CA TRP A 220 22.03 -4.33 21.47
C TRP A 220 21.41 -3.89 20.15
N ILE A 221 20.27 -4.49 19.75
CA ILE A 221 19.52 -4.11 18.53
C ILE A 221 19.11 -2.64 18.63
N GLU A 222 18.56 -2.22 19.75
CA GLU A 222 18.14 -0.83 19.97
C GLU A 222 19.29 0.18 19.78
N ALA A 223 20.50 -0.18 20.21
CA ALA A 223 21.68 0.66 20.11
C ALA A 223 22.39 0.62 18.76
N ASN A 224 22.21 -0.45 17.95
CA ASN A 224 23.04 -0.72 16.78
C ASN A 224 22.26 -0.83 15.45
N ALA A 225 20.93 -0.90 15.47
CA ALA A 225 20.09 -0.90 14.29
C ALA A 225 19.23 0.36 14.21
N THR A 226 18.84 0.76 13.00
CA THR A 226 17.90 1.87 12.79
C THR A 226 16.66 1.41 12.04
N PHE A 227 15.55 2.09 12.29
CA PHE A 227 14.24 1.76 11.76
C PHE A 227 13.58 3.05 11.23
N PRO A 228 14.09 3.61 10.12
CA PRO A 228 13.48 4.80 9.55
C PRO A 228 12.05 4.51 9.08
N CYS A 229 11.13 5.45 9.32
CA CYS A 229 9.82 5.40 8.71
C CYS A 229 9.90 5.76 7.23
N THR A 230 8.99 5.21 6.43
CA THR A 230 8.86 5.54 5.01
C THR A 230 7.40 5.76 4.64
N MET A 231 7.18 6.61 3.64
CA MET A 231 5.91 6.67 2.93
C MET A 231 6.15 6.30 1.47
N VAL A 232 5.41 5.31 0.98
CA VAL A 232 5.49 4.80 -0.39
C VAL A 232 4.16 5.02 -1.10
N ASP A 233 4.21 5.43 -2.36
CA ASP A 233 3.02 5.59 -3.19
C ASP A 233 3.31 5.23 -4.65
N ARG A 234 2.61 4.24 -5.15
CA ARG A 234 2.49 3.82 -6.54
C ARG A 234 1.32 2.86 -6.67
N ILE A 235 0.51 2.98 -7.71
CA ILE A 235 -0.49 1.98 -8.05
C ILE A 235 0.18 0.88 -8.90
N VAL A 236 0.12 -0.35 -8.39
CA VAL A 236 0.72 -1.54 -9.00
C VAL A 236 -0.37 -2.62 -9.11
N PRO A 237 -1.10 -2.68 -10.23
CA PRO A 237 -2.13 -3.69 -10.43
C PRO A 237 -1.53 -5.09 -10.62
N ALA A 238 -2.36 -6.12 -10.44
CA ALA A 238 -1.95 -7.49 -10.70
C ALA A 238 -1.60 -7.69 -12.19
N THR A 239 -0.43 -8.26 -12.46
CA THR A 239 0.02 -8.59 -13.82
C THR A 239 -0.81 -9.76 -14.37
N THR A 240 -1.37 -9.58 -15.56
CA THR A 240 -2.15 -10.59 -16.29
C THR A 240 -1.28 -11.36 -17.29
N ASP A 241 -1.79 -12.49 -17.81
CA ASP A 241 -1.11 -13.21 -18.89
C ASP A 241 -1.11 -12.40 -20.18
N ALA A 242 -2.12 -11.58 -20.41
CA ALA A 242 -2.17 -10.67 -21.56
C ALA A 242 -1.03 -9.63 -21.51
N ASP A 243 -0.64 -9.15 -20.32
CA ASP A 243 0.51 -8.26 -20.15
C ASP A 243 1.81 -8.98 -20.51
N ARG A 244 2.02 -10.21 -20.00
CA ARG A 244 3.20 -11.03 -20.34
C ARG A 244 3.27 -11.34 -21.82
N ASP A 245 2.15 -11.66 -22.45
CA ASP A 245 2.06 -11.93 -23.89
C ASP A 245 2.33 -10.68 -24.74
N SER A 246 1.92 -9.49 -24.25
CA SER A 246 2.25 -8.22 -24.89
C SER A 246 3.74 -7.95 -24.88
N VAL A 247 4.40 -8.10 -23.74
CA VAL A 247 5.86 -7.96 -23.58
C VAL A 247 6.58 -9.00 -24.46
N ALA A 248 6.15 -10.26 -24.45
CA ALA A 248 6.74 -11.32 -25.24
C ALA A 248 6.64 -11.04 -26.76
N ARG A 249 5.55 -10.50 -27.24
CA ARG A 249 5.41 -10.07 -28.66
C ARG A 249 6.36 -8.92 -29.01
N SER A 250 6.53 -7.97 -28.08
CA SER A 250 7.41 -6.82 -28.31
C SER A 250 8.89 -7.20 -28.28
N PHE A 251 9.29 -8.14 -27.44
CA PHE A 251 10.68 -8.48 -27.18
C PHE A 251 11.17 -9.72 -27.96
N GLY A 252 10.27 -10.58 -28.43
CA GLY A 252 10.63 -11.87 -29.01
C GLY A 252 11.12 -12.90 -27.97
N VAL A 253 11.07 -12.57 -26.69
CA VAL A 253 11.47 -13.43 -25.57
C VAL A 253 10.40 -13.41 -24.48
N ARG A 254 10.31 -14.49 -23.69
CA ARG A 254 9.36 -14.61 -22.60
C ARG A 254 9.91 -14.02 -21.32
N ASP A 255 9.17 -13.12 -20.70
CA ASP A 255 9.43 -12.61 -19.36
C ASP A 255 8.30 -13.02 -18.41
N GLU A 256 8.60 -13.90 -17.45
CA GLU A 256 7.64 -14.34 -16.43
C GLU A 256 7.58 -13.37 -15.25
N GLY A 257 8.58 -12.51 -15.12
CA GLY A 257 8.73 -11.55 -14.04
C GLY A 257 8.05 -10.19 -14.30
N VAL A 258 7.34 -10.00 -15.42
CA VAL A 258 6.67 -8.73 -15.74
C VAL A 258 5.90 -8.18 -14.55
N VAL A 259 6.07 -6.89 -14.27
CA VAL A 259 5.23 -6.13 -13.33
C VAL A 259 4.65 -4.90 -14.03
N VAL A 260 3.42 -4.55 -13.69
CA VAL A 260 2.72 -3.38 -14.22
C VAL A 260 2.66 -2.31 -13.15
N GLY A 261 2.87 -1.04 -13.50
CA GLY A 261 2.73 0.08 -12.59
C GLY A 261 2.29 1.34 -13.33
N GLU A 262 1.75 2.30 -12.60
CA GLU A 262 1.55 3.65 -13.13
C GLU A 262 2.90 4.39 -13.25
N PRO A 263 3.00 5.46 -14.08
CA PRO A 263 4.22 6.27 -14.14
C PRO A 263 4.53 7.03 -12.85
N PHE A 264 3.48 7.43 -12.10
CA PHE A 264 3.67 8.10 -10.82
C PHE A 264 4.32 7.17 -9.79
N ARG A 265 5.27 7.72 -9.04
CA ARG A 265 5.85 7.07 -7.87
C ARG A 265 6.28 8.13 -6.87
N GLN A 266 6.15 7.84 -5.60
CA GLN A 266 6.69 8.67 -4.51
C GLN A 266 7.30 7.77 -3.44
N TRP A 267 8.45 8.16 -2.93
CA TRP A 267 9.12 7.50 -1.81
C TRP A 267 9.71 8.55 -0.89
N VAL A 268 9.15 8.68 0.30
CA VAL A 268 9.64 9.56 1.35
C VAL A 268 10.26 8.69 2.44
N ILE A 269 11.46 9.04 2.92
CA ILE A 269 12.28 8.20 3.79
C ILE A 269 12.89 9.08 4.89
N GLU A 270 12.78 8.69 6.16
CA GLU A 270 13.56 9.30 7.22
C GLU A 270 15.05 8.98 7.05
N ASP A 271 15.91 10.01 6.98
CA ASP A 271 17.35 9.82 6.69
C ASP A 271 18.14 9.37 7.92
N ARG A 272 17.88 8.13 8.37
CA ARG A 272 18.53 7.51 9.53
C ARG A 272 19.05 6.12 9.19
N PHE A 273 20.29 6.03 8.71
CA PHE A 273 20.92 4.79 8.25
C PHE A 273 22.20 4.49 9.02
N VAL A 274 22.38 3.21 9.44
CA VAL A 274 23.56 2.77 10.21
C VAL A 274 24.82 2.71 9.35
N CYS A 275 24.72 2.06 8.18
CA CYS A 275 25.87 1.73 7.33
C CYS A 275 25.82 2.42 5.95
N GLY A 276 25.22 3.62 5.88
CA GLY A 276 24.99 4.33 4.65
C GLY A 276 23.85 3.75 3.80
N ARG A 277 23.56 4.42 2.68
CA ARG A 277 22.45 4.11 1.79
C ARG A 277 22.77 4.49 0.34
N PRO A 278 22.01 4.01 -0.65
CA PRO A 278 22.03 4.55 -2.01
C PRO A 278 21.60 6.02 -2.02
N VAL A 279 22.06 6.77 -3.01
CA VAL A 279 21.70 8.18 -3.20
C VAL A 279 20.35 8.31 -3.89
N TRP A 280 19.28 7.74 -3.28
CA TRP A 280 17.94 7.68 -3.85
C TRP A 280 17.34 9.06 -4.12
N GLU A 281 17.79 10.10 -3.39
CA GLU A 281 17.39 11.50 -3.62
C GLU A 281 17.77 12.01 -5.02
N LYS A 282 18.82 11.48 -5.62
CA LYS A 282 19.22 11.83 -7.00
C LYS A 282 18.27 11.28 -8.06
N VAL A 283 17.42 10.36 -7.70
CA VAL A 283 16.45 9.72 -8.59
C VAL A 283 15.01 9.94 -8.14
N GLY A 284 14.81 10.96 -7.28
CA GLY A 284 13.49 11.49 -6.91
C GLY A 284 12.86 10.91 -5.64
N ALA A 285 13.60 10.16 -4.81
CA ALA A 285 13.14 9.90 -3.45
C ALA A 285 13.34 11.14 -2.57
N GLU A 286 12.46 11.35 -1.60
CA GLU A 286 12.51 12.46 -0.67
C GLU A 286 13.10 11.99 0.67
N LEU A 287 14.23 12.57 1.08
CA LEU A 287 14.84 12.29 2.37
C LEU A 287 14.45 13.39 3.35
N VAL A 288 13.87 12.99 4.47
CA VAL A 288 13.26 13.88 5.45
C VAL A 288 13.69 13.53 6.88
N GLU A 289 13.45 14.45 7.81
CA GLU A 289 13.62 14.19 9.24
C GLU A 289 12.40 13.46 9.81
N ASP A 290 11.19 13.73 9.27
CA ASP A 290 9.92 13.19 9.73
C ASP A 290 8.99 12.90 8.55
N VAL A 291 8.56 11.64 8.44
CA VAL A 291 7.65 11.17 7.38
C VAL A 291 6.18 11.47 7.69
N ARG A 292 5.79 11.67 8.95
CA ARG A 292 4.39 11.81 9.37
C ARG A 292 3.56 12.83 8.58
N PRO A 293 4.06 14.02 8.21
CA PRO A 293 3.30 14.96 7.37
C PRO A 293 2.92 14.36 6.01
N TYR A 294 3.84 13.65 5.37
CA TYR A 294 3.63 13.03 4.06
C TYR A 294 2.70 11.83 4.13
N GLU A 295 2.81 11.05 5.20
CA GLU A 295 1.91 9.91 5.48
C GLU A 295 0.48 10.43 5.68
N THR A 296 0.29 11.48 6.47
CA THR A 296 -1.01 12.13 6.69
C THR A 296 -1.56 12.70 5.39
N MET A 297 -0.73 13.39 4.59
CA MET A 297 -1.09 13.93 3.29
C MET A 297 -1.62 12.82 2.35
N LYS A 298 -0.85 11.75 2.18
CA LYS A 298 -1.27 10.60 1.36
C LYS A 298 -2.56 9.96 1.88
N LEU A 299 -2.63 9.74 3.19
CA LEU A 299 -3.76 9.06 3.81
C LEU A 299 -5.07 9.85 3.61
N ARG A 300 -5.02 11.17 3.76
CA ARG A 300 -6.19 12.04 3.65
C ARG A 300 -6.51 12.41 2.20
N LEU A 301 -5.53 12.90 1.42
CA LEU A 301 -5.76 13.33 0.04
C LEU A 301 -5.93 12.14 -0.91
N LEU A 302 -5.01 11.18 -0.93
CA LEU A 302 -5.13 10.03 -1.83
C LEU A 302 -6.19 9.05 -1.32
N ASN A 303 -5.96 8.47 -0.13
CA ASN A 303 -6.76 7.34 0.32
C ASN A 303 -8.17 7.75 0.74
N GLY A 304 -8.34 8.93 1.35
CA GLY A 304 -9.66 9.48 1.70
C GLY A 304 -10.51 9.80 0.48
N THR A 305 -9.93 10.48 -0.50
CA THR A 305 -10.60 10.79 -1.78
C THR A 305 -10.93 9.52 -2.56
N HIS A 306 -10.02 8.54 -2.57
CA HIS A 306 -10.22 7.26 -3.22
C HIS A 306 -11.38 6.47 -2.59
N SER A 307 -11.49 6.46 -1.27
CA SER A 307 -12.62 5.85 -0.56
C SER A 307 -13.94 6.55 -0.87
N THR A 308 -13.96 7.89 -0.89
CA THR A 308 -15.13 8.69 -1.27
C THR A 308 -15.62 8.33 -2.67
N LEU A 309 -14.68 8.30 -3.62
CA LEU A 309 -14.92 7.95 -5.01
C LEU A 309 -15.46 6.53 -5.15
N ALA A 310 -14.92 5.58 -4.37
CA ALA A 310 -15.34 4.19 -4.40
C ALA A 310 -16.76 3.99 -3.88
N TYR A 311 -17.11 4.55 -2.73
CA TYR A 311 -18.46 4.39 -2.17
C TYR A 311 -19.52 5.04 -3.04
N LEU A 312 -19.33 6.31 -3.38
CA LEU A 312 -20.29 7.04 -4.20
C LEU A 312 -20.35 6.52 -5.64
N GLY A 313 -19.19 6.19 -6.23
CA GLY A 313 -19.11 5.67 -7.60
C GLY A 313 -19.74 4.28 -7.73
N TYR A 314 -19.47 3.39 -6.77
CA TYR A 314 -20.05 2.04 -6.80
C TYR A 314 -21.57 2.07 -6.60
N LEU A 315 -22.08 2.89 -5.68
CA LEU A 315 -23.51 3.11 -5.49
C LEU A 315 -24.18 3.66 -6.75
N ALA A 316 -23.52 4.54 -7.50
CA ALA A 316 -23.99 5.08 -8.77
C ALA A 316 -23.84 4.11 -9.96
N GLY A 317 -23.35 2.88 -9.73
CA GLY A 317 -23.25 1.83 -10.73
C GLY A 317 -21.98 1.86 -11.58
N TYR A 318 -20.94 2.61 -11.21
CA TYR A 318 -19.67 2.63 -11.95
C TYR A 318 -18.72 1.54 -11.46
N GLU A 319 -18.24 0.71 -12.38
CA GLU A 319 -17.34 -0.41 -12.07
C GLU A 319 -15.92 0.04 -11.75
N HIS A 320 -15.39 1.03 -12.50
CA HIS A 320 -14.01 1.48 -12.36
C HIS A 320 -13.92 2.95 -11.91
N VAL A 321 -12.82 3.26 -11.24
CA VAL A 321 -12.49 4.63 -10.83
C VAL A 321 -12.45 5.59 -12.01
N SER A 322 -11.87 5.15 -13.15
CA SER A 322 -11.84 5.94 -14.39
C SER A 322 -13.23 6.33 -14.89
N ASP A 323 -14.20 5.41 -14.77
CA ASP A 323 -15.57 5.66 -15.25
C ASP A 323 -16.27 6.74 -14.42
N VAL A 324 -16.02 6.73 -13.10
CA VAL A 324 -16.49 7.80 -12.18
C VAL A 324 -15.84 9.13 -12.54
N MET A 325 -14.55 9.13 -12.88
CA MET A 325 -13.79 10.35 -13.23
C MET A 325 -14.17 10.95 -14.59
N GLU A 326 -14.90 10.23 -15.44
CA GLU A 326 -15.54 10.80 -16.64
C GLU A 326 -16.71 11.73 -16.29
N ARG A 327 -17.22 11.69 -15.06
CA ARG A 327 -18.34 12.50 -14.59
C ARG A 327 -17.84 13.78 -13.95
N LEU A 328 -18.15 14.90 -14.58
CA LEU A 328 -17.66 16.21 -14.17
C LEU A 328 -18.07 16.58 -12.75
N GLU A 329 -19.26 16.20 -12.31
CA GLU A 329 -19.76 16.42 -10.95
C GLU A 329 -18.89 15.72 -9.88
N PHE A 330 -18.43 14.49 -10.14
CA PHE A 330 -17.51 13.82 -9.24
C PHE A 330 -16.14 14.49 -9.22
N VAL A 331 -15.59 14.86 -10.36
CA VAL A 331 -14.32 15.59 -10.43
C VAL A 331 -14.37 16.90 -9.64
N LYS A 332 -15.48 17.65 -9.75
CA LYS A 332 -15.69 18.90 -8.98
C LYS A 332 -15.78 18.62 -7.49
N LEU A 333 -16.60 17.65 -7.07
CA LEU A 333 -16.72 17.24 -5.66
C LEU A 333 -15.34 16.92 -5.07
N LEU A 334 -14.57 16.05 -5.73
CA LEU A 334 -13.26 15.61 -5.22
C LEU A 334 -12.26 16.76 -5.15
N ARG A 335 -12.24 17.64 -6.17
CA ARG A 335 -11.37 18.82 -6.17
C ARG A 335 -11.71 19.75 -5.01
N ALA A 336 -12.99 20.06 -4.81
CA ALA A 336 -13.43 20.93 -3.73
C ALA A 336 -13.18 20.29 -2.35
N MET A 337 -13.46 18.99 -2.19
CA MET A 337 -13.17 18.25 -0.96
C MET A 337 -11.68 18.29 -0.61
N MET A 338 -10.79 18.01 -1.57
CA MET A 338 -9.35 18.05 -1.35
C MET A 338 -8.85 19.46 -1.02
N ALA A 339 -9.28 20.48 -1.79
CA ALA A 339 -8.78 21.84 -1.63
C ALA A 339 -9.35 22.57 -0.41
N GLU A 340 -10.65 22.42 -0.13
CA GLU A 340 -11.35 23.21 0.87
C GLU A 340 -11.54 22.50 2.20
N GLU A 341 -11.60 21.15 2.19
CA GLU A 341 -11.85 20.40 3.43
C GLU A 341 -10.65 19.62 3.92
N ILE A 342 -9.82 19.02 3.06
CA ILE A 342 -8.69 18.21 3.47
C ILE A 342 -7.41 19.05 3.61
N ALA A 343 -7.01 19.75 2.56
CA ALA A 343 -5.73 20.49 2.54
C ALA A 343 -5.55 21.46 3.72
N PRO A 344 -6.59 22.20 4.18
CA PRO A 344 -6.44 23.09 5.34
C PRO A 344 -6.11 22.39 6.67
N THR A 345 -6.28 21.04 6.75
CA THR A 345 -5.93 20.25 7.93
C THR A 345 -4.52 19.66 7.89
N LEU A 346 -3.77 19.89 6.80
CA LEU A 346 -2.45 19.33 6.60
C LEU A 346 -1.36 20.33 6.97
N GLN A 347 -0.42 19.92 7.78
CA GLN A 347 0.76 20.70 8.15
C GLN A 347 1.96 20.15 7.38
N MET A 348 2.26 20.76 6.23
CA MET A 348 3.34 20.29 5.37
C MET A 348 4.63 21.08 5.58
N PRO A 349 5.81 20.42 5.42
CA PRO A 349 7.07 21.12 5.35
C PRO A 349 7.11 22.14 4.20
N ALA A 350 7.98 23.16 4.33
CA ALA A 350 8.17 24.17 3.29
C ALA A 350 8.62 23.49 1.96
N GLY A 351 8.04 23.95 0.86
CA GLY A 351 8.36 23.43 -0.49
C GLY A 351 7.46 22.30 -0.97
N VAL A 352 6.55 21.76 -0.15
CA VAL A 352 5.58 20.78 -0.60
C VAL A 352 4.35 21.48 -1.20
N GLU A 353 4.16 21.27 -2.50
CA GLU A 353 3.07 21.91 -3.27
C GLU A 353 1.81 21.04 -3.28
N LEU A 354 0.93 21.21 -2.28
CA LEU A 354 -0.32 20.45 -2.15
C LEU A 354 -1.22 20.56 -3.38
N THR A 355 -1.29 21.72 -4.03
CA THR A 355 -2.10 21.93 -5.23
C THR A 355 -1.62 21.07 -6.40
N ALA A 356 -0.30 20.97 -6.58
CA ALA A 356 0.30 20.09 -7.61
C ALA A 356 0.01 18.62 -7.31
N TYR A 357 0.11 18.21 -6.03
CA TYR A 357 -0.21 16.85 -5.61
C TYR A 357 -1.69 16.51 -5.86
N GLN A 358 -2.62 17.40 -5.51
CA GLN A 358 -4.06 17.21 -5.77
C GLN A 358 -4.36 17.09 -7.28
N ALA A 359 -3.72 17.92 -8.11
CA ALA A 359 -3.88 17.83 -9.57
C ALA A 359 -3.37 16.49 -10.10
N ALA A 360 -2.21 16.03 -9.62
CA ALA A 360 -1.66 14.71 -9.98
C ALA A 360 -2.60 13.57 -9.58
N LEU A 361 -3.25 13.64 -8.41
CA LEU A 361 -4.22 12.62 -7.98
C LEU A 361 -5.41 12.51 -8.94
N LEU A 362 -5.98 13.64 -9.38
CA LEU A 362 -7.10 13.63 -10.32
C LEU A 362 -6.69 12.99 -11.66
N VAL A 363 -5.47 13.25 -12.15
CA VAL A 363 -4.93 12.61 -13.36
C VAL A 363 -4.78 11.09 -13.15
N ARG A 364 -4.24 10.67 -12.02
CA ARG A 364 -4.06 9.24 -11.66
C ARG A 364 -5.39 8.51 -11.59
N PHE A 365 -6.41 9.09 -10.95
CA PHE A 365 -7.75 8.51 -10.86
C PHE A 365 -8.42 8.39 -12.24
N SER A 366 -8.13 9.30 -13.15
CA SER A 366 -8.67 9.28 -14.52
C SER A 366 -7.98 8.29 -15.45
N ASN A 367 -6.93 7.56 -14.99
CA ASN A 367 -6.19 6.62 -15.82
C ASN A 367 -7.00 5.34 -16.10
N PRO A 368 -7.55 5.13 -17.33
CA PRO A 368 -8.39 3.99 -17.64
C PRO A 368 -7.59 2.68 -17.75
N ALA A 369 -6.27 2.78 -17.91
CA ALA A 369 -5.42 1.62 -18.11
C ALA A 369 -5.19 0.81 -16.83
N LEU A 370 -5.43 1.42 -15.64
CA LEU A 370 -5.26 0.75 -14.35
C LEU A 370 -6.44 -0.16 -13.99
N LYS A 371 -7.62 0.04 -14.57
CA LYS A 371 -8.85 -0.74 -14.32
C LYS A 371 -9.11 -1.00 -12.83
N HIS A 372 -8.92 0.05 -12.02
CA HIS A 372 -9.06 -0.07 -10.57
C HIS A 372 -10.54 -0.08 -10.20
N ARG A 373 -11.01 -1.19 -9.65
CA ARG A 373 -12.44 -1.41 -9.36
C ARG A 373 -12.87 -0.66 -8.12
N THR A 374 -13.97 0.07 -8.20
CA THR A 374 -14.60 0.78 -7.08
C THR A 374 -14.91 -0.17 -5.93
N TRP A 375 -15.43 -1.36 -6.22
CA TRP A 375 -15.69 -2.41 -5.24
C TRP A 375 -14.46 -2.83 -4.42
N GLN A 376 -13.29 -3.03 -5.06
CA GLN A 376 -12.06 -3.42 -4.36
C GLN A 376 -11.57 -2.35 -3.38
N ILE A 377 -11.80 -1.07 -3.71
CA ILE A 377 -11.42 0.05 -2.86
C ILE A 377 -12.39 0.16 -1.68
N ALA A 378 -13.68 -0.14 -1.92
CA ALA A 378 -14.76 -0.06 -0.93
C ALA A 378 -14.65 -1.12 0.19
N MET A 379 -13.88 -2.21 -0.02
CA MET A 379 -13.64 -3.24 1.01
C MET A 379 -13.03 -2.66 2.29
N ASP A 380 -13.24 -3.34 3.42
CA ASP A 380 -12.66 -3.03 4.73
C ASP A 380 -12.92 -1.59 5.19
N GLY A 381 -14.09 -1.06 4.88
CA GLY A 381 -14.47 0.32 5.19
C GLY A 381 -14.41 0.64 6.67
N SER A 382 -14.81 -0.30 7.53
CA SER A 382 -14.75 -0.15 8.98
C SER A 382 -13.36 0.13 9.53
N GLN A 383 -12.32 -0.43 8.89
CA GLN A 383 -10.92 -0.23 9.26
C GLN A 383 -10.31 1.01 8.60
N LYS A 384 -10.79 1.37 7.41
CA LYS A 384 -10.24 2.47 6.61
C LYS A 384 -10.82 3.84 6.98
N LEU A 385 -12.10 3.91 7.29
CA LEU A 385 -12.82 5.17 7.55
C LEU A 385 -12.19 6.02 8.67
N PRO A 386 -11.82 5.43 9.84
CA PRO A 386 -11.26 6.19 10.94
C PRO A 386 -10.05 7.04 10.54
N GLN A 387 -9.15 6.46 9.78
CA GLN A 387 -7.89 7.09 9.39
C GLN A 387 -8.04 7.99 8.16
N ARG A 388 -8.89 7.60 7.19
CA ARG A 388 -8.97 8.27 5.89
C ARG A 388 -9.88 9.49 5.87
N LEU A 389 -10.97 9.47 6.63
CA LEU A 389 -12.01 10.51 6.63
C LEU A 389 -12.23 11.11 8.02
N LEU A 390 -12.44 10.27 9.05
CA LEU A 390 -12.88 10.75 10.36
C LEU A 390 -11.79 11.57 11.08
N GLY A 391 -10.51 11.25 10.88
CA GLY A 391 -9.40 12.07 11.40
C GLY A 391 -9.43 13.50 10.84
N THR A 392 -9.70 13.64 9.53
CA THR A 392 -9.84 14.96 8.91
C THR A 392 -11.05 15.72 9.46
N ILE A 393 -12.18 15.03 9.66
CA ILE A 393 -13.39 15.63 10.26
C ILE A 393 -13.12 16.14 11.68
N ARG A 394 -12.39 15.37 12.50
CA ARG A 394 -11.97 15.79 13.85
C ARG A 394 -11.16 17.08 13.84
N ASP A 395 -10.17 17.17 12.95
CA ASP A 395 -9.33 18.37 12.85
C ASP A 395 -10.11 19.58 12.34
N ARG A 396 -11.04 19.37 11.41
CA ARG A 396 -11.94 20.43 10.94
C ARG A 396 -12.87 20.92 12.05
N PHE A 397 -13.49 19.99 12.77
CA PHE A 397 -14.34 20.33 13.90
C PHE A 397 -13.57 21.09 14.98
N ALA A 398 -12.39 20.62 15.35
CA ALA A 398 -11.52 21.30 16.31
C ALA A 398 -11.15 22.74 15.88
N SER A 399 -11.13 22.99 14.57
CA SER A 399 -10.85 24.30 13.97
C SER A 399 -12.11 25.13 13.71
N GLY A 400 -13.30 24.67 14.07
CA GLY A 400 -14.58 25.34 13.80
C GLY A 400 -14.96 25.42 12.32
N LEU A 401 -14.42 24.51 11.49
CA LEU A 401 -14.62 24.50 10.05
C LEU A 401 -15.67 23.45 9.63
N ALA A 402 -16.52 23.80 8.67
CA ALA A 402 -17.52 22.90 8.12
C ALA A 402 -16.87 21.77 7.27
N PHE A 403 -17.57 20.62 7.14
CA PHE A 403 -17.08 19.44 6.43
C PHE A 403 -18.20 18.72 5.62
N PRO A 404 -19.00 19.44 4.82
CA PRO A 404 -20.18 18.86 4.17
C PRO A 404 -19.82 17.75 3.15
N ARG A 405 -18.70 17.86 2.43
CA ARG A 405 -18.27 16.84 1.46
C ARG A 405 -17.70 15.59 2.13
N LEU A 406 -16.97 15.78 3.22
CA LEU A 406 -16.53 14.66 4.05
C LEU A 406 -17.70 13.94 4.72
N ALA A 407 -18.71 14.68 5.16
CA ALA A 407 -19.97 14.10 5.68
C ALA A 407 -20.71 13.30 4.60
N LEU A 408 -20.75 13.80 3.35
CA LEU A 408 -21.29 13.05 2.21
C LEU A 408 -20.49 11.76 1.94
N ALA A 409 -19.18 11.78 2.08
CA ALA A 409 -18.35 10.60 1.92
C ALA A 409 -18.65 9.53 2.99
N VAL A 410 -18.83 9.95 4.25
CA VAL A 410 -19.24 9.06 5.37
C VAL A 410 -20.64 8.52 5.13
N ALA A 411 -21.58 9.36 4.72
CA ALA A 411 -22.95 8.94 4.37
C ALA A 411 -22.95 7.98 3.17
N GLY A 412 -22.09 8.18 2.19
CA GLY A 412 -21.89 7.26 1.07
C GLY A 412 -21.45 5.87 1.53
N TRP A 413 -20.50 5.80 2.48
CA TRP A 413 -20.11 4.54 3.09
C TRP A 413 -21.30 3.90 3.88
N MET A 414 -22.01 4.68 4.68
CA MET A 414 -23.19 4.18 5.41
C MET A 414 -24.26 3.61 4.46
N ARG A 415 -24.46 4.26 3.31
CA ARG A 415 -25.40 3.79 2.28
C ARG A 415 -24.91 2.53 1.59
N PHE A 416 -23.59 2.41 1.34
CA PHE A 416 -22.97 1.23 0.77
C PHE A 416 -23.11 0.01 1.67
N VAL A 417 -22.88 0.13 2.98
CA VAL A 417 -22.92 -1.01 3.92
C VAL A 417 -24.33 -1.52 4.22
N VAL A 418 -25.40 -0.85 3.71
CA VAL A 418 -26.75 -1.44 3.67
C VAL A 418 -26.80 -2.68 2.78
N GLY A 419 -25.86 -2.81 1.82
CA GLY A 419 -25.75 -3.97 0.92
C GLY A 419 -26.74 -3.96 -0.25
N ARG A 420 -27.25 -2.78 -0.63
CA ARG A 420 -28.13 -2.59 -1.79
C ARG A 420 -27.70 -1.37 -2.60
N ASP A 421 -27.73 -1.45 -3.95
CA ASP A 421 -27.53 -0.29 -4.83
C ASP A 421 -28.78 0.63 -4.87
N GLU A 422 -28.78 1.65 -5.72
CA GLU A 422 -29.90 2.58 -5.89
C GLU A 422 -31.13 1.91 -6.56
N GLN A 423 -30.93 0.80 -7.27
CA GLN A 423 -31.99 0.01 -7.93
C GLN A 423 -32.50 -1.13 -7.04
N GLY A 424 -31.91 -1.29 -5.83
CA GLY A 424 -32.27 -2.36 -4.89
C GLY A 424 -31.54 -3.68 -5.15
N HIS A 425 -30.60 -3.75 -6.11
CA HIS A 425 -29.81 -4.96 -6.32
C HIS A 425 -28.81 -5.18 -5.19
N PRO A 426 -28.50 -6.45 -4.85
CA PRO A 426 -27.54 -6.75 -3.80
C PRO A 426 -26.15 -6.26 -4.15
N LEU A 427 -25.51 -5.59 -3.18
CA LEU A 427 -24.08 -5.24 -3.21
C LEU A 427 -23.32 -6.18 -2.27
N GLU A 428 -22.14 -6.60 -2.72
CA GLU A 428 -21.23 -7.37 -1.87
C GLU A 428 -20.48 -6.41 -0.92
N VAL A 429 -20.73 -6.54 0.39
CA VAL A 429 -20.05 -5.80 1.45
C VAL A 429 -18.96 -6.69 2.03
N CYS A 430 -17.72 -6.52 1.54
CA CYS A 430 -16.55 -7.24 2.05
C CYS A 430 -15.88 -6.42 3.16
N ASP A 431 -16.26 -6.71 4.42
CA ASP A 431 -15.82 -5.97 5.61
C ASP A 431 -15.84 -6.91 6.82
N PRO A 432 -14.90 -6.83 7.78
CA PRO A 432 -14.95 -7.63 9.01
C PRO A 432 -16.23 -7.48 9.83
N LEU A 433 -16.92 -6.34 9.69
CA LEU A 433 -18.19 -6.04 10.38
C LEU A 433 -19.43 -6.19 9.47
N ALA A 434 -19.30 -6.81 8.30
CA ALA A 434 -20.39 -6.92 7.31
C ALA A 434 -21.69 -7.52 7.91
N GLU A 435 -21.57 -8.59 8.71
CA GLU A 435 -22.72 -9.21 9.37
C GLU A 435 -23.38 -8.27 10.38
N GLN A 436 -22.58 -7.51 11.13
CA GLN A 436 -23.08 -6.52 12.07
C GLN A 436 -23.80 -5.37 11.35
N PHE A 437 -23.30 -4.91 10.20
CA PHE A 437 -23.98 -3.90 9.39
C PHE A 437 -25.33 -4.39 8.88
N ARG A 438 -25.38 -5.63 8.38
CA ARG A 438 -26.62 -6.27 7.94
C ARG A 438 -27.62 -6.36 9.08
N GLN A 439 -27.19 -6.84 10.24
CA GLN A 439 -28.05 -6.92 11.44
C GLN A 439 -28.61 -5.54 11.84
N ILE A 440 -27.77 -4.49 11.84
CA ILE A 440 -28.24 -3.12 12.13
C ILE A 440 -29.28 -2.65 11.12
N ALA A 441 -29.09 -2.94 9.83
CA ALA A 441 -30.05 -2.55 8.80
C ALA A 441 -31.42 -3.25 8.97
N GLU A 442 -31.42 -4.53 9.35
CA GLU A 442 -32.60 -5.32 9.63
C GLU A 442 -33.30 -4.85 10.93
N GLU A 443 -32.56 -4.71 12.05
CA GLU A 443 -33.09 -4.30 13.36
C GLU A 443 -33.73 -2.90 13.34
N THR A 444 -33.14 -1.98 12.58
CA THR A 444 -33.66 -0.63 12.43
C THR A 444 -34.82 -0.53 11.43
N GLY A 445 -35.03 -1.58 10.65
CA GLY A 445 -36.02 -1.62 9.58
C GLY A 445 -35.56 -0.93 8.30
N MET A 446 -34.29 -0.48 8.20
CA MET A 446 -33.74 0.11 6.99
C MET A 446 -33.71 -0.90 5.83
N LEU A 447 -33.57 -2.19 6.16
CA LEU A 447 -33.69 -3.31 5.23
C LEU A 447 -34.79 -4.26 5.74
N ARG A 448 -35.86 -4.42 4.97
CA ARG A 448 -36.99 -5.28 5.29
C ARG A 448 -37.30 -6.18 4.11
N ASP A 449 -37.27 -7.50 4.31
CA ASP A 449 -37.50 -8.48 3.23
C ASP A 449 -36.65 -8.12 1.95
N ASP A 450 -35.39 -7.74 2.18
CA ASP A 450 -34.46 -7.29 1.16
C ASP A 450 -34.85 -5.98 0.42
N VAL A 451 -35.81 -5.22 0.95
CA VAL A 451 -36.24 -3.92 0.41
C VAL A 451 -35.80 -2.77 1.34
N LEU A 452 -35.30 -1.68 0.74
CA LEU A 452 -34.94 -0.47 1.48
C LEU A 452 -36.18 0.28 1.98
N ASP A 453 -36.22 0.57 3.27
CA ASP A 453 -37.23 1.46 3.89
C ASP A 453 -36.56 2.77 4.34
N THR A 454 -36.69 3.81 3.52
CA THR A 454 -36.06 5.11 3.76
C THR A 454 -36.62 5.85 4.97
N ALA A 455 -37.83 5.48 5.48
CA ALA A 455 -38.39 6.06 6.68
C ALA A 455 -37.61 5.71 7.96
N CYS A 456 -36.78 4.67 7.91
CA CYS A 456 -35.95 4.21 9.01
C CYS A 456 -34.53 4.79 9.02
N ALA A 457 -34.21 5.73 8.11
CA ALA A 457 -32.88 6.30 7.91
C ALA A 457 -32.26 6.86 9.20
N GLU A 458 -33.04 7.58 10.01
CA GLU A 458 -32.56 8.20 11.25
C GLU A 458 -32.10 7.14 12.26
N ALA A 459 -32.95 6.13 12.52
CA ALA A 459 -32.60 5.05 13.42
C ALA A 459 -31.34 4.28 12.95
N TYR A 460 -31.24 4.03 11.64
CA TYR A 460 -30.11 3.33 11.05
C TYR A 460 -28.80 4.12 11.21
N VAL A 461 -28.77 5.40 10.85
CA VAL A 461 -27.58 6.25 10.98
C VAL A 461 -27.14 6.34 12.44
N HIS A 462 -28.07 6.54 13.38
CA HIS A 462 -27.75 6.57 14.82
C HIS A 462 -27.13 5.26 15.30
N ARG A 463 -27.62 4.11 14.85
CA ARG A 463 -27.09 2.80 15.22
C ARG A 463 -25.69 2.57 14.65
N LEU A 464 -25.42 3.02 13.43
CA LEU A 464 -24.06 2.97 12.84
C LEU A 464 -23.09 3.90 13.57
N LEU A 465 -23.50 5.13 13.89
CA LEU A 465 -22.68 6.06 14.65
C LEU A 465 -22.29 5.53 16.04
N ALA A 466 -23.09 4.65 16.64
CA ALA A 466 -22.79 4.01 17.91
C ALA A 466 -21.68 2.94 17.82
N LEU A 467 -21.17 2.62 16.63
CA LEU A 467 -20.08 1.68 16.45
C LEU A 467 -18.72 2.31 16.87
N ARG A 468 -18.39 2.19 18.15
CA ARG A 468 -17.16 2.75 18.75
C ARG A 468 -15.87 2.39 18.03
N PRO A 469 -15.68 1.16 17.49
CA PRO A 469 -14.46 0.83 16.75
C PRO A 469 -14.23 1.69 15.50
N ILE A 470 -15.30 2.29 14.96
CA ILE A 470 -15.26 3.13 13.76
C ILE A 470 -15.23 4.61 14.15
N PHE A 471 -16.25 5.06 14.92
CA PHE A 471 -16.48 6.48 15.16
C PHE A 471 -15.86 7.01 16.46
N GLY A 472 -15.40 6.13 17.36
CA GLY A 472 -14.98 6.51 18.70
C GLY A 472 -16.16 6.86 19.59
N ASP A 473 -15.86 7.49 20.74
CA ASP A 473 -16.88 8.05 21.64
C ASP A 473 -17.07 9.55 21.41
N ASP A 474 -16.12 10.18 20.73
CA ASP A 474 -16.01 11.61 20.53
C ASP A 474 -16.95 12.14 19.42
N LEU A 475 -16.82 11.62 18.20
CA LEU A 475 -17.59 12.11 17.05
C LEU A 475 -19.11 11.96 17.20
N PRO A 476 -19.64 10.80 17.66
CA PRO A 476 -21.10 10.67 17.87
C PRO A 476 -21.67 11.61 18.93
N ALA A 477 -20.85 12.08 19.87
CA ALA A 477 -21.24 13.05 20.88
C ALA A 477 -21.33 14.50 20.35
N VAL A 478 -20.89 14.76 19.11
CA VAL A 478 -20.94 16.06 18.45
C VAL A 478 -22.21 16.19 17.62
N PRO A 479 -23.21 17.02 18.03
CA PRO A 479 -24.47 17.14 17.30
C PRO A 479 -24.30 17.59 15.84
N GLU A 480 -23.33 18.47 15.57
CA GLU A 480 -23.02 18.99 14.23
C GLU A 480 -22.55 17.87 13.30
N PHE A 481 -21.76 16.92 13.81
CA PHE A 481 -21.30 15.78 13.04
C PHE A 481 -22.46 14.85 12.68
N ALA A 482 -23.26 14.46 13.68
CA ALA A 482 -24.42 13.59 13.47
C ALA A 482 -25.44 14.23 12.50
N THR A 483 -25.70 15.52 12.65
CA THR A 483 -26.60 16.28 11.77
C THR A 483 -26.06 16.34 10.33
N ALA A 484 -24.78 16.64 10.14
CA ALA A 484 -24.17 16.73 8.81
C ALA A 484 -24.23 15.38 8.08
N VAL A 485 -23.88 14.27 8.76
CA VAL A 485 -23.95 12.93 8.19
C VAL A 485 -25.39 12.51 7.88
N MET A 486 -26.32 12.79 8.80
CA MET A 486 -27.77 12.52 8.61
C MET A 486 -28.32 13.25 7.40
N THR A 487 -28.06 14.57 7.30
CA THR A 487 -28.48 15.38 6.16
C THR A 487 -27.94 14.83 4.84
N ALA A 488 -26.66 14.49 4.80
CA ALA A 488 -26.04 13.90 3.62
C ALA A 488 -26.64 12.52 3.28
N PHE A 489 -26.92 11.70 4.29
CA PHE A 489 -27.54 10.38 4.08
C PHE A 489 -28.96 10.50 3.51
N GLN A 490 -29.77 11.43 4.04
CA GLN A 490 -31.10 11.71 3.51
C GLN A 490 -31.04 12.22 2.06
N GLN A 491 -30.08 13.11 1.74
CA GLN A 491 -29.89 13.56 0.35
C GLN A 491 -29.58 12.41 -0.61
N LEU A 492 -28.74 11.42 -0.18
CA LEU A 492 -28.47 10.23 -0.98
C LEU A 492 -29.72 9.38 -1.21
N LEU A 493 -30.61 9.27 -0.21
CA LEU A 493 -31.84 8.49 -0.35
C LEU A 493 -32.89 9.19 -1.21
N GLU A 494 -33.06 10.51 -1.06
CA GLU A 494 -34.12 11.27 -1.73
C GLU A 494 -33.79 11.61 -3.18
N ALA A 495 -32.55 12.04 -3.42
CA ALA A 495 -32.13 12.56 -4.73
C ALA A 495 -31.28 11.57 -5.55
N GLY A 496 -30.80 10.51 -4.92
CA GLY A 496 -29.82 9.60 -5.49
C GLY A 496 -28.40 10.18 -5.46
N VAL A 497 -27.42 9.29 -5.68
CA VAL A 497 -25.99 9.62 -5.54
C VAL A 497 -25.54 10.71 -6.52
N SER A 498 -25.90 10.59 -7.79
CA SER A 498 -25.46 11.54 -8.83
C SER A 498 -25.93 12.96 -8.55
N GLU A 499 -27.15 13.12 -8.09
CA GLU A 499 -27.72 14.44 -7.77
C GLU A 499 -27.16 14.97 -6.44
N ALA A 500 -26.97 14.13 -5.42
CA ALA A 500 -26.32 14.51 -4.16
C ALA A 500 -24.86 14.99 -4.40
N VAL A 501 -24.12 14.27 -5.24
CA VAL A 501 -22.77 14.67 -5.67
C VAL A 501 -22.81 16.03 -6.40
N ARG A 502 -23.75 16.22 -7.33
CA ARG A 502 -23.89 17.48 -8.09
C ARG A 502 -24.18 18.68 -7.18
N ARG A 503 -24.99 18.50 -6.14
CA ARG A 503 -25.31 19.57 -5.17
C ARG A 503 -24.14 19.93 -4.25
N SER A 504 -23.23 18.98 -4.03
CA SER A 504 -22.07 19.13 -3.13
C SER A 504 -20.76 19.48 -3.87
N ALA A 505 -20.82 19.53 -5.22
CA ALA A 505 -19.67 19.74 -6.11
C ALA A 505 -19.16 21.21 -6.13
#